data_0191a618b0325d82cec14d3b0029c4ab
#
_entry.id   0191a618b0325d82cec14d3b0029c4ab
#
_cell.length_a   1.000
_cell.length_b   1.000
_cell.length_c   1.000
_cell.angle_alpha   90.00
_cell.angle_beta   90.00
_cell.angle_gamma   90.00
#
_symmetry.space_group_name_H-M   'P 1'
#
loop_
_entity.id
_entity.type
_entity.pdbx_description
1 polymer ?
#
loop_
_entity_poly.entity_id
_entity_poly.type
_entity_poly.pdbx_seq_one_letter_code
_entity_poly.pdbx_strand_id
1 'polypeptide(L)'
;KRRGLDKRDEQMALLVQRVSGSYYGSYYMPCAAGVGYSYSPYKFLEQIDPKAGMLRLVMGLGTAAVDRTEGSYPRLVSLDMPQATSCTTIAEKHQFSQRKVEAVDTSGHCVRQMYLDQIEGFLPEYLANILLDHDFDAERSFRERGINRSVRFIACSGIVKNQILMKQI
;
A
#
# COMPACT_ATOMS: atom_id res chain seq x y z
N LYS A 1 -27.95 8.57 -27.60
CA LYS A 1 -28.48 8.44 -29.00
C LYS A 1 -27.35 8.39 -30.03
N ARG A 2 -26.29 9.18 -29.91
CA ARG A 2 -25.20 9.27 -30.92
C ARG A 2 -24.37 7.96 -31.08
N ARG A 3 -24.39 7.02 -30.13
CA ARG A 3 -23.62 5.77 -30.17
C ARG A 3 -24.46 4.51 -30.29
N GLY A 4 -25.81 4.63 -30.49
CA GLY A 4 -26.71 3.50 -30.68
C GLY A 4 -26.80 2.53 -29.50
N LEU A 5 -26.35 2.96 -28.28
CA LEU A 5 -26.34 2.13 -27.08
C LEU A 5 -27.71 2.03 -26.40
N ASP A 6 -28.61 2.95 -26.75
CA ASP A 6 -29.96 3.06 -26.19
C ASP A 6 -30.90 1.91 -26.66
N LYS A 7 -30.46 1.08 -27.62
CA LYS A 7 -31.18 -0.10 -28.08
C LYS A 7 -30.52 -1.44 -27.75
N ARG A 8 -29.41 -1.41 -26.98
CA ARG A 8 -28.76 -2.65 -26.55
C ARG A 8 -29.19 -2.98 -25.12
N ASP A 9 -29.58 -4.24 -24.95
CA ASP A 9 -29.80 -4.77 -23.59
C ASP A 9 -28.50 -4.66 -22.80
N GLU A 10 -28.54 -3.95 -21.67
CA GLU A 10 -27.43 -3.92 -20.72
C GLU A 10 -27.41 -5.25 -19.96
N GLN A 11 -26.34 -5.99 -20.15
CA GLN A 11 -26.14 -7.25 -19.43
C GLN A 11 -25.09 -7.04 -18.34
N MET A 12 -25.40 -7.53 -17.15
CA MET A 12 -24.43 -7.57 -16.04
C MET A 12 -23.62 -8.87 -16.13
N ALA A 13 -22.29 -8.73 -16.02
CA ALA A 13 -21.39 -9.85 -15.87
C ALA A 13 -20.77 -9.83 -14.47
N LEU A 14 -20.59 -11.02 -13.88
CA LEU A 14 -19.87 -11.20 -12.63
C LEU A 14 -18.51 -11.81 -12.92
N LEU A 15 -17.47 -11.17 -12.45
CA LEU A 15 -16.11 -11.70 -12.45
C LEU A 15 -15.79 -12.21 -11.05
N VAL A 16 -15.60 -13.53 -10.93
CA VAL A 16 -15.19 -14.16 -9.68
C VAL A 16 -13.75 -14.59 -9.79
N GLN A 17 -12.89 -14.04 -8.95
CA GLN A 17 -11.47 -14.35 -8.93
C GLN A 17 -11.01 -14.76 -7.53
N ARG A 18 -10.05 -15.68 -7.48
CA ARG A 18 -9.38 -16.00 -6.22
C ARG A 18 -8.47 -14.86 -5.81
N VAL A 19 -8.63 -14.37 -4.60
CA VAL A 19 -7.70 -13.41 -3.99
C VAL A 19 -6.44 -14.14 -3.56
N SER A 20 -5.28 -13.72 -4.05
CA SER A 20 -3.98 -14.20 -3.57
C SER A 20 -3.72 -13.65 -2.17
N GLY A 21 -3.09 -14.45 -1.31
CA GLY A 21 -2.78 -14.01 0.05
C GLY A 21 -2.32 -15.15 0.94
N SER A 22 -2.11 -14.80 2.20
CA SER A 22 -1.74 -15.71 3.27
C SER A 22 -2.53 -15.41 4.53
N TYR A 23 -2.55 -16.35 5.45
CA TYR A 23 -3.17 -16.16 6.75
C TYR A 23 -2.19 -15.51 7.74
N TYR A 24 -2.68 -14.50 8.43
CA TYR A 24 -2.01 -13.81 9.53
C TYR A 24 -2.95 -13.88 10.74
N GLY A 25 -2.82 -14.94 11.53
CA GLY A 25 -3.83 -15.28 12.53
C GLY A 25 -5.18 -15.60 11.88
N SER A 26 -6.23 -14.90 12.27
CA SER A 26 -7.58 -15.00 11.67
C SER A 26 -7.79 -14.12 10.44
N TYR A 27 -6.78 -13.35 10.04
CA TYR A 27 -6.86 -12.44 8.90
C TYR A 27 -6.23 -13.06 7.66
N TYR A 28 -6.91 -12.91 6.51
CA TYR A 28 -6.40 -13.33 5.22
C TYR A 28 -6.23 -12.13 4.31
N MET A 29 -5.02 -11.94 3.78
CA MET A 29 -4.71 -10.83 2.87
C MET A 29 -3.43 -11.11 2.07
N PRO A 30 -3.22 -10.46 0.92
CA PRO A 30 -1.90 -10.39 0.29
C PRO A 30 -0.96 -9.53 1.14
N CYS A 31 0.34 -9.83 1.10
CA CYS A 31 1.34 -8.99 1.75
C CYS A 31 1.39 -7.59 1.16
N ALA A 32 1.22 -7.49 -0.16
CA ALA A 32 1.09 -6.24 -0.88
C ALA A 32 0.14 -6.40 -2.07
N ALA A 33 -0.55 -5.35 -2.39
CA ALA A 33 -1.38 -5.22 -3.57
C ALA A 33 -1.13 -3.85 -4.20
N GLY A 34 -1.62 -3.64 -5.42
CA GLY A 34 -1.44 -2.35 -6.05
C GLY A 34 -2.07 -2.25 -7.41
N VAL A 35 -1.90 -1.09 -8.02
CA VAL A 35 -2.31 -0.80 -9.39
C VAL A 35 -1.18 -0.15 -10.15
N GLY A 36 -0.96 -0.63 -11.38
CA GLY A 36 0.03 -0.10 -12.31
C GLY A 36 -0.62 0.77 -13.37
N TYR A 37 0.05 1.86 -13.70
CA TYR A 37 -0.31 2.76 -14.79
C TYR A 37 0.85 2.83 -15.77
N SER A 38 0.60 2.59 -17.05
CA SER A 38 1.62 2.69 -18.11
C SER A 38 2.01 4.14 -18.42
N TYR A 39 1.20 5.10 -17.99
CA TYR A 39 1.45 6.53 -18.09
C TYR A 39 0.94 7.24 -16.85
N SER A 40 1.73 8.16 -16.31
CA SER A 40 1.29 9.02 -15.21
C SER A 40 1.78 10.45 -15.42
N PRO A 41 0.86 11.42 -15.52
CA PRO A 41 1.25 12.84 -15.60
C PRO A 41 1.79 13.37 -14.26
N TYR A 42 1.65 12.61 -13.19
CA TYR A 42 2.08 13.01 -11.86
C TYR A 42 3.57 12.84 -11.70
N LYS A 43 4.28 13.95 -11.66
CA LYS A 43 5.70 14.02 -11.39
C LYS A 43 5.91 14.59 -9.99
N PHE A 44 6.44 13.79 -9.09
CA PHE A 44 6.87 14.29 -7.77
C PHE A 44 8.35 14.70 -7.74
N LEU A 45 9.10 14.36 -8.80
CA LEU A 45 10.42 14.89 -9.13
C LEU A 45 10.44 15.24 -10.62
N GLU A 46 11.22 16.26 -11.00
CA GLU A 46 11.29 16.71 -12.40
C GLU A 46 11.87 15.66 -13.36
N GLN A 47 12.78 14.82 -12.84
CA GLN A 47 13.49 13.78 -13.61
C GLN A 47 12.60 12.59 -13.98
N ILE A 48 11.44 12.43 -13.36
CA ILE A 48 10.53 11.28 -13.61
C ILE A 48 9.97 11.38 -15.03
N ASP A 49 10.13 10.28 -15.79
CA ASP A 49 9.50 10.12 -17.10
C ASP A 49 8.04 9.65 -16.93
N PRO A 50 7.04 10.46 -17.32
CA PRO A 50 5.64 10.06 -17.30
C PRO A 50 5.32 8.78 -18.08
N LYS A 51 6.12 8.44 -19.09
CA LYS A 51 5.93 7.27 -19.95
C LYS A 51 6.54 5.99 -19.38
N ALA A 52 7.38 6.10 -18.37
CA ALA A 52 7.93 4.93 -17.70
C ALA A 52 6.87 4.14 -16.92
N GLY A 53 5.79 4.82 -16.54
CA GLY A 53 4.73 4.23 -15.73
C GLY A 53 4.92 4.42 -14.23
N MET A 54 3.89 4.10 -13.48
CA MET A 54 3.83 4.27 -12.04
C MET A 54 3.05 3.13 -11.37
N LEU A 55 3.51 2.70 -10.20
CA LEU A 55 2.77 1.79 -9.33
C LEU A 55 2.25 2.54 -8.11
N ARG A 56 1.07 2.15 -7.64
CA ARG A 56 0.57 2.45 -6.29
C ARG A 56 0.56 1.16 -5.51
N LEU A 57 1.36 1.09 -4.45
CA LEU A 57 1.48 -0.10 -3.61
C LEU A 57 0.85 0.15 -2.25
N VAL A 58 0.16 -0.87 -1.74
CA VAL A 58 -0.46 -0.90 -0.42
C VAL A 58 -0.24 -2.27 0.22
N MET A 59 -0.27 -2.33 1.53
CA MET A 59 -0.34 -3.56 2.31
C MET A 59 -1.80 -3.99 2.43
N GLY A 60 -2.08 -5.29 2.32
CA GLY A 60 -3.42 -5.86 2.43
C GLY A 60 -4.19 -5.89 1.11
N LEU A 61 -5.51 -5.89 1.17
CA LEU A 61 -6.37 -5.87 -0.01
C LEU A 61 -6.18 -4.57 -0.80
N GLY A 62 -6.30 -4.64 -2.12
CA GLY A 62 -5.88 -3.57 -3.02
C GLY A 62 -6.77 -2.33 -3.11
N THR A 63 -7.89 -2.26 -2.41
CA THR A 63 -8.85 -1.14 -2.46
C THR A 63 -8.21 0.20 -2.15
N ALA A 64 -7.36 0.26 -1.11
CA ALA A 64 -6.64 1.48 -0.73
C ALA A 64 -5.64 1.99 -1.78
N ALA A 65 -5.30 1.20 -2.81
CA ALA A 65 -4.45 1.65 -3.92
C ALA A 65 -5.20 2.56 -4.90
N VAL A 66 -6.52 2.43 -5.00
CA VAL A 66 -7.38 3.17 -5.92
C VAL A 66 -8.28 4.17 -5.20
N ASP A 67 -8.77 3.83 -4.03
CA ASP A 67 -9.64 4.68 -3.24
C ASP A 67 -8.82 5.74 -2.50
N ARG A 68 -9.35 6.96 -2.50
CA ARG A 68 -8.81 8.06 -1.70
C ARG A 68 -9.41 7.98 -0.30
N THR A 69 -8.71 7.31 0.60
CA THR A 69 -9.08 7.29 2.02
C THR A 69 -8.33 8.42 2.71
N GLU A 70 -9.05 9.30 3.40
CA GLU A 70 -8.46 10.42 4.12
C GLU A 70 -7.41 9.92 5.14
N GLY A 71 -6.22 10.53 5.08
CA GLY A 71 -5.10 10.22 5.96
C GLY A 71 -4.44 8.85 5.74
N SER A 72 -4.77 8.15 4.64
CA SER A 72 -4.12 6.88 4.29
C SER A 72 -3.70 6.92 2.81
N TYR A 73 -2.40 6.80 2.56
CA TYR A 73 -1.83 7.03 1.24
C TYR A 73 -1.08 5.81 0.73
N PRO A 74 -1.31 5.38 -0.53
CA PRO A 74 -0.51 4.32 -1.13
C PRO A 74 0.94 4.80 -1.35
N ARG A 75 1.89 3.87 -1.32
CA ARG A 75 3.25 4.15 -1.76
C ARG A 75 3.27 4.35 -3.28
N LEU A 76 3.66 5.53 -3.73
CA LEU A 76 3.87 5.83 -5.15
C LEU A 76 5.28 5.40 -5.55
N VAL A 77 5.38 4.67 -6.66
CA VAL A 77 6.63 4.15 -7.20
C VAL A 77 6.70 4.48 -8.69
N SER A 78 7.63 5.32 -9.09
CA SER A 78 7.92 5.53 -10.52
C SER A 78 8.77 4.38 -11.05
N LEU A 79 8.46 3.85 -12.22
CA LEU A 79 9.15 2.65 -12.72
C LEU A 79 10.56 2.95 -13.26
N ASP A 80 10.83 4.19 -13.65
CA ASP A 80 12.20 4.64 -14.01
C ASP A 80 13.07 4.94 -12.78
N MET A 81 12.45 5.37 -11.68
CA MET A 81 13.14 5.73 -10.45
C MET A 81 12.43 5.13 -9.21
N PRO A 82 12.46 3.80 -9.03
CA PRO A 82 11.59 3.14 -8.02
C PRO A 82 11.85 3.60 -6.58
N GLN A 83 13.09 3.96 -6.25
CA GLN A 83 13.45 4.40 -4.90
C GLN A 83 13.16 5.88 -4.63
N ALA A 84 12.81 6.64 -5.66
CA ALA A 84 12.49 8.06 -5.53
C ALA A 84 11.26 8.28 -4.64
N THR A 85 11.25 9.39 -3.93
CA THR A 85 10.14 9.80 -3.07
C THR A 85 10.05 11.32 -3.04
N SER A 86 8.85 11.85 -2.94
CA SER A 86 8.61 13.28 -2.70
C SER A 86 8.89 13.68 -1.26
N CYS A 87 8.90 12.73 -0.33
CA CYS A 87 9.12 13.00 1.09
C CYS A 87 10.62 13.04 1.39
N THR A 88 11.08 14.14 1.99
CA THR A 88 12.50 14.37 2.32
C THR A 88 12.86 13.87 3.71
N THR A 89 11.91 13.88 4.65
CA THR A 89 12.10 13.46 6.05
C THR A 89 11.37 12.17 6.36
N ILE A 90 11.78 11.49 7.44
CA ILE A 90 11.08 10.29 7.95
C ILE A 90 9.67 10.66 8.43
N ALA A 91 9.52 11.79 9.10
CA ALA A 91 8.22 12.28 9.56
C ALA A 91 7.23 12.49 8.41
N GLU A 92 7.68 13.07 7.29
CA GLU A 92 6.85 13.21 6.07
C GLU A 92 6.48 11.85 5.49
N LYS A 93 7.43 10.91 5.40
CA LYS A 93 7.17 9.54 4.93
C LYS A 93 6.12 8.85 5.79
N HIS A 94 6.19 9.00 7.10
CA HIS A 94 5.21 8.47 8.04
C HIS A 94 3.86 9.18 7.87
N GLN A 95 3.85 10.51 7.78
CA GLN A 95 2.62 11.30 7.62
C GLN A 95 1.85 10.91 6.35
N PHE A 96 2.56 10.69 5.24
CA PHE A 96 2.00 10.34 3.93
C PHE A 96 2.11 8.84 3.63
N SER A 97 2.05 7.99 4.66
CA SER A 97 2.02 6.53 4.54
C SER A 97 0.59 5.97 4.62
N GLN A 98 0.45 4.71 4.28
CA GLN A 98 -0.79 3.97 4.51
C GLN A 98 -0.99 3.76 6.01
N ARG A 99 -2.17 4.09 6.52
CA ARG A 99 -2.52 3.93 7.95
C ARG A 99 -3.46 2.79 8.22
N LYS A 100 -4.32 2.46 7.27
CA LYS A 100 -5.32 1.40 7.39
C LYS A 100 -5.00 0.27 6.44
N VAL A 101 -5.10 -0.94 6.93
CA VAL A 101 -4.92 -2.18 6.18
C VAL A 101 -6.26 -2.88 6.07
N GLU A 102 -6.61 -3.33 4.89
CA GLU A 102 -7.80 -4.14 4.68
C GLU A 102 -7.42 -5.61 4.58
N ALA A 103 -8.16 -6.44 5.29
CA ALA A 103 -8.03 -7.88 5.28
C ALA A 103 -9.40 -8.56 5.42
N VAL A 104 -9.48 -9.81 4.97
CA VAL A 104 -10.64 -10.66 5.24
C VAL A 104 -10.49 -11.22 6.66
N ASP A 105 -11.41 -10.89 7.55
CA ASP A 105 -11.53 -11.56 8.85
C ASP A 105 -12.29 -12.87 8.65
N THR A 106 -11.57 -13.98 8.74
CA THR A 106 -12.16 -15.30 8.53
C THR A 106 -13.02 -15.77 9.70
N SER A 107 -12.83 -15.21 10.88
CA SER A 107 -13.66 -15.48 12.05
C SER A 107 -14.96 -14.70 12.01
N GLY A 108 -14.90 -13.45 11.56
CA GLY A 108 -16.06 -12.58 11.41
C GLY A 108 -16.76 -12.66 10.06
N HIS A 109 -16.20 -13.43 9.09
CA HIS A 109 -16.72 -13.56 7.72
C HIS A 109 -16.95 -12.21 7.02
N CYS A 110 -16.06 -11.25 7.22
CA CYS A 110 -16.20 -9.91 6.67
C CYS A 110 -14.83 -9.31 6.26
N VAL A 111 -14.89 -8.27 5.45
CA VAL A 111 -13.71 -7.42 5.21
C VAL A 111 -13.61 -6.40 6.32
N ARG A 112 -12.44 -6.30 6.93
CA ARG A 112 -12.14 -5.32 7.98
C ARG A 112 -11.06 -4.36 7.55
N GLN A 113 -11.23 -3.10 7.93
CA GLN A 113 -10.17 -2.10 7.95
C GLN A 113 -9.57 -2.02 9.36
N MET A 114 -8.26 -2.13 9.46
CA MET A 114 -7.51 -2.12 10.71
C MET A 114 -6.38 -1.13 10.64
N TYR A 115 -6.02 -0.52 11.76
CA TYR A 115 -4.77 0.21 11.88
C TYR A 115 -3.59 -0.76 12.00
N LEU A 116 -2.39 -0.26 11.68
CA LEU A 116 -1.18 -1.08 11.70
C LEU A 116 -0.95 -1.77 13.05
N ASP A 117 -1.15 -1.07 14.15
CA ASP A 117 -0.97 -1.58 15.52
C ASP A 117 -1.87 -2.79 15.85
N GLN A 118 -3.00 -2.90 15.17
CA GLN A 118 -3.94 -4.01 15.34
C GLN A 118 -3.53 -5.29 14.60
N ILE A 119 -2.74 -5.16 13.52
CA ILE A 119 -2.35 -6.30 12.68
C ILE A 119 -0.87 -6.63 12.76
N GLU A 120 -0.04 -5.69 13.17
CA GLU A 120 1.41 -5.81 13.18
C GLU A 120 1.89 -7.04 13.96
N GLY A 121 1.28 -7.34 15.12
CA GLY A 121 1.61 -8.51 15.95
C GLY A 121 1.37 -9.87 15.28
N PHE A 122 0.61 -9.92 14.19
CA PHE A 122 0.37 -11.13 13.42
C PHE A 122 1.32 -11.30 12.24
N LEU A 123 2.10 -10.25 11.91
CA LEU A 123 3.03 -10.30 10.78
C LEU A 123 4.30 -11.07 11.17
N PRO A 124 4.76 -12.01 10.33
CA PRO A 124 6.10 -12.56 10.48
C PRO A 124 7.15 -11.46 10.39
N GLU A 125 8.21 -11.54 11.17
CA GLU A 125 9.25 -10.50 11.25
C GLU A 125 9.88 -10.18 9.89
N TYR A 126 10.14 -11.19 9.07
CA TYR A 126 10.69 -10.98 7.72
C TYR A 126 9.77 -10.11 6.85
N LEU A 127 8.45 -10.26 7.00
CA LEU A 127 7.47 -9.49 6.25
C LEU A 127 7.35 -8.07 6.80
N ALA A 128 7.34 -7.93 8.12
CA ALA A 128 7.38 -6.62 8.76
C ALA A 128 8.59 -5.81 8.28
N ASN A 129 9.78 -6.43 8.18
CA ASN A 129 11.01 -5.78 7.69
C ASN A 129 10.95 -5.38 6.19
N ILE A 130 10.09 -6.02 5.40
CA ILE A 130 9.88 -5.66 3.99
C ILE A 130 8.88 -4.52 3.83
N LEU A 131 7.83 -4.51 4.66
CA LEU A 131 6.69 -3.61 4.51
C LEU A 131 6.78 -2.36 5.37
N LEU A 132 7.43 -2.44 6.53
CA LEU A 132 7.43 -1.38 7.53
C LEU A 132 8.79 -0.70 7.64
N ASP A 133 8.77 0.60 7.79
CA ASP A 133 9.93 1.41 8.17
C ASP A 133 9.72 1.97 9.59
N HIS A 134 10.83 2.32 10.27
CA HIS A 134 10.82 2.94 11.58
C HIS A 134 10.82 4.46 11.50
N ASP A 135 10.04 5.10 12.35
CA ASP A 135 10.10 6.52 12.60
C ASP A 135 11.00 6.79 13.83
N PHE A 136 12.32 6.82 13.58
CA PHE A 136 13.32 7.01 14.63
C PHE A 136 13.22 8.37 15.32
N ASP A 137 12.71 9.40 14.65
CA ASP A 137 12.53 10.73 15.23
C ASP A 137 11.38 10.73 16.24
N ALA A 138 10.27 10.07 15.86
CA ALA A 138 9.16 9.86 16.79
C ALA A 138 9.57 8.96 17.98
N GLU A 139 10.32 7.88 17.73
CA GLU A 139 10.83 7.00 18.79
C GLU A 139 11.73 7.75 19.78
N ARG A 140 12.61 8.63 19.25
CA ARG A 140 13.47 9.49 20.08
C ARG A 140 12.66 10.43 20.95
N SER A 141 11.67 11.10 20.37
CA SER A 141 10.77 12.01 21.10
C SER A 141 10.00 11.30 22.22
N PHE A 142 9.54 10.06 21.99
CA PHE A 142 8.91 9.26 23.02
C PHE A 142 9.89 8.87 24.13
N ARG A 143 11.12 8.49 23.78
CA ARG A 143 12.17 8.12 24.75
C ARG A 143 12.55 9.28 25.65
N GLU A 144 12.64 10.49 25.10
CA GLU A 144 12.90 11.73 25.88
C GLU A 144 11.79 12.01 26.91
N ARG A 145 10.57 11.53 26.65
CA ARG A 145 9.43 11.59 27.58
C ARG A 145 9.33 10.37 28.51
N GLY A 146 10.35 9.49 28.51
CA GLY A 146 10.36 8.28 29.33
C GLY A 146 9.51 7.12 28.80
N ILE A 147 9.02 7.21 27.56
CA ILE A 147 8.20 6.19 26.93
C ILE A 147 9.07 5.38 25.97
N ASN A 148 9.25 4.09 26.27
CA ASN A 148 9.95 3.17 25.35
C ASN A 148 8.93 2.51 24.40
N ARG A 149 8.71 3.15 23.25
CA ARG A 149 7.77 2.67 22.23
C ARG A 149 8.46 2.69 20.86
N SER A 150 8.37 1.57 20.13
CA SER A 150 8.70 1.54 18.70
C SER A 150 7.58 2.17 17.90
N VAL A 151 7.95 2.96 16.89
CA VAL A 151 7.00 3.61 15.97
C VAL A 151 7.32 3.16 14.57
N ARG A 152 6.46 2.34 14.01
CA ARG A 152 6.59 1.82 12.64
C ARG A 152 5.44 2.32 11.75
N PHE A 153 5.69 2.40 10.46
CA PHE A 153 4.69 2.80 9.48
C PHE A 153 4.84 2.00 8.18
N ILE A 154 3.77 1.89 7.41
CA ILE A 154 3.75 1.11 6.17
C ILE A 154 4.42 1.93 5.07
N ALA A 155 5.56 1.46 4.59
CA ALA A 155 6.38 2.13 3.58
C ALA A 155 6.60 1.28 2.32
N CYS A 156 6.47 -0.05 2.42
CA CYS A 156 6.80 -1.00 1.36
C CYS A 156 8.22 -0.84 0.81
N SER A 157 9.13 -0.30 1.64
CA SER A 157 10.49 0.06 1.22
C SER A 157 11.31 -1.17 0.82
N GLY A 158 11.12 -2.31 1.49
CA GLY A 158 11.80 -3.55 1.16
C GLY A 158 11.37 -4.11 -0.19
N ILE A 159 10.11 -3.94 -0.60
CA ILE A 159 9.65 -4.32 -1.94
C ILE A 159 10.38 -3.48 -2.99
N VAL A 160 10.36 -2.16 -2.82
CA VAL A 160 10.92 -1.21 -3.79
C VAL A 160 12.44 -1.33 -3.93
N LYS A 161 13.13 -1.67 -2.83
CA LYS A 161 14.60 -1.90 -2.84
C LYS A 161 14.99 -3.25 -3.43
N ASN A 162 14.09 -4.22 -3.45
CA ASN A 162 14.38 -5.56 -3.92
C ASN A 162 14.12 -5.67 -5.43
N GLN A 163 15.20 -5.72 -6.23
CA GLN A 163 15.10 -5.81 -7.68
C GLN A 163 14.39 -7.07 -8.18
N ILE A 164 14.45 -8.18 -7.42
CA ILE A 164 13.77 -9.43 -7.79
C ILE A 164 12.27 -9.25 -7.65
N LEU A 165 11.81 -8.71 -6.52
CA LEU A 165 10.39 -8.44 -6.28
C LEU A 165 9.83 -7.41 -7.28
N MET A 166 10.59 -6.35 -7.58
CA MET A 166 10.18 -5.34 -8.55
C MET A 166 10.07 -5.87 -9.98
N LYS A 167 10.80 -6.92 -10.33
CA LYS A 167 10.67 -7.58 -11.64
C LYS A 167 9.47 -8.52 -11.75
N GLN A 168 8.87 -8.89 -10.62
CA GLN A 168 7.70 -9.77 -10.57
C GLN A 168 6.37 -9.01 -10.54
N ILE A 169 6.42 -7.71 -10.30
CA ILE A 169 5.29 -6.78 -10.33
C ILE A 169 5.17 -6.14 -11.72
#